data_924f51f9f81b1e6fa92f2cda66678282
#
_entry.id   924f51f9f81b1e6fa92f2cda66678282
#
_cell.length_a   1.000
_cell.length_b   1.000
_cell.length_c   1.000
_cell.angle_alpha   90.00
_cell.angle_beta   90.00
_cell.angle_gamma   90.00
#
_symmetry.space_group_name_H-M   'P 1'
#
loop_
_entity.id
_entity.type
_entity.pdbx_description
1 polymer ?
#
loop_
_entity_poly.entity_id
_entity_poly.type
_entity_poly.pdbx_seq_one_letter_code
_entity_poly.pdbx_strand_id
1 'polypeptide(L)'
;MKKTLVVFAHPYLEHSTSNVELINFYVRHQHFTLRDLYEEYPDFHIAAFRERKRLKNYNRFIFQFPIIWFGMPPLLRLWIDEVFDRSWLNEGENNPLEGKEVYIVVTTGGKERSFSKTGTYKYTIDELISGLIVSLTIFKANLKDIIIVYEANKLSKKEIILRKQKFAELLNQ
;
A
#
# COMPACT_ATOMS: atom_id res chain seq x y z
N MET A 1 -7.82 14.74 -12.54
CA MET A 1 -6.98 13.85 -11.70
C MET A 1 -7.72 12.56 -11.40
N LYS A 2 -7.03 11.42 -11.34
CA LYS A 2 -7.65 10.12 -11.04
C LYS A 2 -8.04 10.03 -9.57
N LYS A 3 -9.28 9.61 -9.31
CA LYS A 3 -9.74 9.38 -7.95
C LYS A 3 -9.00 8.18 -7.36
N THR A 4 -8.25 8.39 -6.30
CA THR A 4 -7.29 7.45 -5.74
C THR A 4 -7.70 7.01 -4.32
N LEU A 5 -7.80 5.71 -4.09
CA LEU A 5 -7.95 5.14 -2.74
C LEU A 5 -6.57 4.76 -2.19
N VAL A 6 -6.24 5.28 -1.02
CA VAL A 6 -5.06 4.88 -0.27
C VAL A 6 -5.50 3.91 0.83
N VAL A 7 -5.19 2.64 0.66
CA VAL A 7 -5.35 1.60 1.68
C VAL A 7 -4.09 1.61 2.53
N PHE A 8 -4.21 2.19 3.71
CA PHE A 8 -3.11 2.39 4.63
C PHE A 8 -3.23 1.44 5.83
N ALA A 9 -2.14 0.83 6.23
CA ALA A 9 -2.10 -0.04 7.40
C ALA A 9 -0.78 0.10 8.16
N HIS A 10 -0.82 0.77 9.31
CA HIS A 10 0.34 0.91 10.19
C HIS A 10 -0.07 0.73 11.65
N PRO A 11 0.30 -0.39 12.31
CA PRO A 11 -0.17 -0.69 13.68
C PRO A 11 0.40 0.25 14.77
N TYR A 12 1.48 0.98 14.47
CA TYR A 12 2.19 1.87 15.40
C TYR A 12 2.53 3.20 14.74
N LEU A 13 1.52 3.86 14.15
CA LEU A 13 1.71 5.07 13.35
C LEU A 13 2.38 6.20 14.12
N GLU A 14 2.09 6.33 15.41
CA GLU A 14 2.65 7.34 16.32
C GLU A 14 4.19 7.27 16.42
N HIS A 15 4.78 6.13 16.09
CA HIS A 15 6.23 5.93 16.09
C HIS A 15 6.87 6.09 14.71
N SER A 16 6.11 6.52 13.68
CA SER A 16 6.57 6.57 12.30
C SER A 16 6.49 7.95 11.66
N THR A 17 7.55 8.74 11.78
CA THR A 17 7.63 10.09 11.19
C THR A 17 7.39 10.08 9.67
N SER A 18 7.98 9.16 8.94
CA SER A 18 7.85 9.09 7.48
C SER A 18 6.43 8.77 7.03
N ASN A 19 5.73 7.84 7.71
CA ASN A 19 4.36 7.50 7.35
C ASN A 19 3.40 8.65 7.70
N VAL A 20 3.56 9.29 8.86
CA VAL A 20 2.78 10.49 9.22
C VAL A 20 2.90 11.56 8.14
N GLU A 21 4.11 11.82 7.68
CA GLU A 21 4.35 12.83 6.64
C GLU A 21 3.78 12.45 5.27
N LEU A 22 3.80 11.17 4.89
CA LEU A 22 3.16 10.68 3.66
C LEU A 22 1.62 10.77 3.75
N ILE A 23 1.04 10.43 4.90
CA ILE A 23 -0.41 10.60 5.16
C ILE A 23 -0.79 12.07 5.02
N ASN A 24 -0.04 12.99 5.62
CA ASN A 24 -0.27 14.42 5.51
C ASN A 24 -0.26 14.91 4.05
N PHE A 25 0.51 14.27 3.18
CA PHE A 25 0.46 14.54 1.75
C PHE A 25 -0.89 14.14 1.16
N TYR A 26 -1.40 12.94 1.43
CA TYR A 26 -2.68 12.50 0.88
C TYR A 26 -3.85 13.36 1.35
N VAL A 27 -3.91 13.63 2.64
CA VAL A 27 -5.01 14.41 3.25
C VAL A 27 -5.11 15.83 2.67
N ARG A 28 -4.00 16.41 2.23
CA ARG A 28 -3.97 17.77 1.64
C ARG A 28 -4.46 17.83 0.20
N HIS A 29 -4.67 16.69 -0.47
CA HIS A 29 -5.04 16.64 -1.88
C HIS A 29 -6.36 15.91 -2.08
N GLN A 30 -7.39 16.63 -2.55
CA GLN A 30 -8.80 16.17 -2.64
C GLN A 30 -9.04 14.91 -3.48
N HIS A 31 -8.12 14.55 -4.38
CA HIS A 31 -8.26 13.37 -5.22
C HIS A 31 -7.81 12.07 -4.54
N PHE A 32 -7.22 12.15 -3.34
CA PHE A 32 -6.94 11.00 -2.51
C PHE A 32 -8.02 10.81 -1.45
N THR A 33 -8.38 9.56 -1.22
CA THR A 33 -9.17 9.14 -0.07
C THR A 33 -8.31 8.20 0.76
N LEU A 34 -7.92 8.65 1.95
CA LEU A 34 -7.19 7.83 2.90
C LEU A 34 -8.13 6.88 3.62
N ARG A 35 -7.74 5.62 3.69
CA ARG A 35 -8.43 4.56 4.43
C ARG A 35 -7.42 3.92 5.37
N ASP A 36 -7.37 4.39 6.61
CA ASP A 36 -6.54 3.79 7.66
C ASP A 36 -7.26 2.57 8.22
N LEU A 37 -6.69 1.38 7.94
CA LEU A 37 -7.34 0.13 8.34
C LEU A 37 -7.34 -0.07 9.86
N TYR A 38 -6.33 0.41 10.57
CA TYR A 38 -6.27 0.28 12.04
C TYR A 38 -7.23 1.22 12.77
N GLU A 39 -7.57 2.37 12.18
CA GLU A 39 -8.64 3.24 12.68
C GLU A 39 -10.03 2.69 12.36
N GLU A 40 -10.20 2.13 11.16
CA GLU A 40 -11.50 1.65 10.67
C GLU A 40 -11.92 0.30 11.25
N TYR A 41 -10.96 -0.56 11.57
CA TYR A 41 -11.16 -1.93 12.03
C TYR A 41 -10.32 -2.25 13.28
N PRO A 42 -10.54 -1.51 14.39
CA PRO A 42 -9.75 -1.72 15.61
C PRO A 42 -9.99 -3.10 16.25
N ASP A 43 -11.12 -3.71 15.95
CA ASP A 43 -11.51 -5.07 16.38
C ASP A 43 -11.18 -6.16 15.35
N PHE A 44 -10.51 -5.82 14.25
CA PHE A 44 -10.16 -6.72 13.14
C PHE A 44 -11.38 -7.33 12.41
N HIS A 45 -12.57 -6.80 12.61
CA HIS A 45 -13.78 -7.27 11.94
C HIS A 45 -14.02 -6.51 10.62
N ILE A 46 -13.48 -7.04 9.50
CA ILE A 46 -13.53 -6.39 8.19
C ILE A 46 -14.93 -6.45 7.59
N ALA A 47 -15.49 -5.28 7.27
CA ALA A 47 -16.76 -5.17 6.54
C ALA A 47 -16.56 -5.40 5.02
N ALA A 48 -16.20 -6.63 4.62
CA ALA A 48 -15.75 -6.99 3.28
C ALA A 48 -16.68 -6.49 2.16
N PHE A 49 -17.99 -6.65 2.31
CA PHE A 49 -18.98 -6.19 1.32
C PHE A 49 -18.91 -4.67 1.11
N ARG A 50 -18.76 -3.90 2.17
CA ARG A 50 -18.63 -2.43 2.08
C ARG A 50 -17.34 -2.03 1.39
N GLU A 51 -16.22 -2.71 1.70
CA GLU A 51 -14.92 -2.46 1.07
C GLU A 51 -14.97 -2.81 -0.42
N ARG A 52 -15.52 -3.97 -0.82
CA ARG A 52 -15.70 -4.36 -2.23
C ARG A 52 -16.52 -3.31 -3.01
N LYS A 53 -17.62 -2.81 -2.42
CA LYS A 53 -18.42 -1.74 -3.02
C LYS A 53 -17.63 -0.43 -3.15
N ARG A 54 -16.78 -0.13 -2.16
CA ARG A 54 -15.91 1.05 -2.15
C ARG A 54 -14.91 1.03 -3.30
N LEU A 55 -14.22 -0.10 -3.53
CA LEU A 55 -13.21 -0.24 -4.57
C LEU A 55 -13.71 0.17 -5.95
N LYS A 56 -14.99 -0.09 -6.26
CA LYS A 56 -15.60 0.27 -7.55
C LYS A 56 -15.60 1.77 -7.87
N ASN A 57 -15.47 2.61 -6.85
CA ASN A 57 -15.53 4.07 -7.00
C ASN A 57 -14.20 4.74 -7.33
N TYR A 58 -13.11 3.96 -7.48
CA TYR A 58 -11.77 4.48 -7.68
C TYR A 58 -11.15 3.98 -8.97
N ASN A 59 -10.21 4.79 -9.50
CA ASN A 59 -9.47 4.47 -10.72
C ASN A 59 -8.03 4.09 -10.45
N ARG A 60 -7.55 4.40 -9.24
CA ARG A 60 -6.19 4.16 -8.79
C ARG A 60 -6.21 3.71 -7.33
N PHE A 61 -5.28 2.82 -6.98
CA PHE A 61 -5.09 2.33 -5.62
C PHE A 61 -3.65 2.51 -5.17
N ILE A 62 -3.46 2.83 -3.92
CA ILE A 62 -2.16 2.84 -3.26
C ILE A 62 -2.28 1.95 -2.02
N PHE A 63 -1.48 0.89 -1.97
CA PHE A 63 -1.32 0.08 -0.76
C PHE A 63 -0.07 0.58 -0.03
N GLN A 64 -0.26 1.23 1.12
CA GLN A 64 0.85 1.77 1.91
C GLN A 64 0.94 1.10 3.28
N PHE A 65 2.10 0.53 3.58
CA PHE A 65 2.34 -0.20 4.82
C PHE A 65 3.84 -0.32 5.15
N PRO A 66 4.17 -0.53 6.43
CA PRO A 66 5.53 -0.90 6.85
C PRO A 66 5.77 -2.40 6.69
N ILE A 67 7.02 -2.80 6.49
CA ILE A 67 7.43 -4.19 6.71
C ILE A 67 7.51 -4.44 8.21
N ILE A 68 6.73 -5.42 8.67
CA ILE A 68 6.72 -5.90 10.06
C ILE A 68 7.09 -7.38 10.05
N TRP A 69 8.18 -7.73 10.73
CA TRP A 69 8.69 -9.11 10.75
C TRP A 69 8.72 -9.75 9.35
N PHE A 70 9.28 -8.99 8.38
CA PHE A 70 9.49 -9.41 7.00
C PHE A 70 8.21 -9.69 6.20
N GLY A 71 7.08 -9.13 6.61
CA GLY A 71 5.81 -9.26 5.92
C GLY A 71 4.93 -8.01 6.03
N MET A 72 3.73 -8.10 5.48
CA MET A 72 2.71 -7.07 5.62
C MET A 72 2.13 -7.05 7.05
N PRO A 73 1.59 -5.90 7.52
CA PRO A 73 0.84 -5.85 8.76
C PRO A 73 -0.33 -6.85 8.77
N PRO A 74 -0.61 -7.52 9.91
CA PRO A 74 -1.64 -8.55 9.99
C PRO A 74 -3.02 -8.09 9.51
N LEU A 75 -3.42 -6.88 9.86
CA LEU A 75 -4.71 -6.33 9.46
C LEU A 75 -4.81 -6.09 7.95
N LEU A 76 -3.72 -5.66 7.29
CA LEU A 76 -3.70 -5.54 5.83
C LEU A 76 -3.84 -6.92 5.17
N ARG A 77 -3.16 -7.93 5.69
CA ARG A 77 -3.27 -9.29 5.18
C ARG A 77 -4.71 -9.80 5.31
N LEU A 78 -5.30 -9.64 6.49
CA LEU A 78 -6.69 -10.00 6.74
C LEU A 78 -7.65 -9.25 5.82
N TRP A 79 -7.43 -7.93 5.63
CA TRP A 79 -8.26 -7.13 4.74
C TRP A 79 -8.20 -7.65 3.29
N ILE A 80 -7.01 -8.03 2.80
CA ILE A 80 -6.86 -8.63 1.46
C ILE A 80 -7.62 -9.96 1.39
N ASP A 81 -7.47 -10.84 2.38
CA ASP A 81 -8.12 -12.15 2.41
C ASP A 81 -9.66 -12.05 2.42
N GLU A 82 -10.21 -11.05 3.12
CA GLU A 82 -11.65 -10.84 3.23
C GLU A 82 -12.25 -10.07 2.03
N VAL A 83 -11.49 -9.11 1.49
CA VAL A 83 -12.00 -8.19 0.46
C VAL A 83 -11.77 -8.72 -0.95
N PHE A 84 -10.62 -9.33 -1.24
CA PHE A 84 -10.35 -9.88 -2.55
C PHE A 84 -11.18 -11.13 -2.79
N ASP A 85 -12.05 -11.08 -3.80
CA ASP A 85 -13.03 -12.13 -4.03
C ASP A 85 -12.64 -13.02 -5.21
N ARG A 86 -12.59 -14.33 -4.99
CA ARG A 86 -12.25 -15.29 -6.05
C ARG A 86 -13.25 -15.26 -7.20
N SER A 87 -14.50 -14.84 -6.96
CA SER A 87 -15.49 -14.66 -8.02
C SER A 87 -15.05 -13.68 -9.10
N TRP A 88 -14.21 -12.70 -8.75
CA TRP A 88 -13.67 -11.73 -9.73
C TRP A 88 -12.78 -12.36 -10.81
N LEU A 89 -12.37 -13.60 -10.64
CA LEU A 89 -11.62 -14.37 -11.65
C LEU A 89 -12.54 -14.99 -12.72
N ASN A 90 -13.85 -15.03 -12.48
CA ASN A 90 -14.83 -15.57 -13.41
C ASN A 90 -15.18 -14.54 -14.48
N GLU A 91 -15.39 -15.02 -15.71
CA GLU A 91 -15.86 -14.17 -16.80
C GLU A 91 -17.24 -13.57 -16.46
N GLY A 92 -17.41 -12.27 -16.72
CA GLY A 92 -18.66 -11.54 -16.47
C GLY A 92 -18.81 -10.97 -15.06
N GLU A 93 -17.94 -11.33 -14.12
CA GLU A 93 -17.91 -10.71 -12.79
C GLU A 93 -17.23 -9.33 -12.83
N ASN A 94 -17.76 -8.41 -12.07
CA ASN A 94 -17.22 -7.04 -12.03
C ASN A 94 -16.02 -6.96 -11.09
N ASN A 95 -14.84 -7.27 -11.60
CA ASN A 95 -13.57 -7.12 -10.89
C ASN A 95 -13.20 -5.62 -10.73
N PRO A 96 -13.21 -5.06 -9.51
CA PRO A 96 -12.96 -3.65 -9.33
C PRO A 96 -11.47 -3.26 -9.51
N LEU A 97 -10.57 -4.23 -9.61
CA LEU A 97 -9.13 -4.01 -9.79
C LEU A 97 -8.69 -4.11 -11.26
N GLU A 98 -9.49 -4.72 -12.13
CA GLU A 98 -9.12 -4.96 -13.52
C GLU A 98 -8.78 -3.67 -14.26
N GLY A 99 -7.57 -3.60 -14.81
CA GLY A 99 -7.04 -2.44 -15.53
C GLY A 99 -6.78 -1.19 -14.67
N LYS A 100 -7.07 -1.23 -13.36
CA LYS A 100 -6.83 -0.09 -12.46
C LYS A 100 -5.36 0.06 -12.13
N GLU A 101 -4.90 1.30 -12.03
CA GLU A 101 -3.53 1.59 -11.61
C GLU A 101 -3.34 1.29 -10.14
N VAL A 102 -2.27 0.58 -9.82
CA VAL A 102 -1.89 0.26 -8.45
C VAL A 102 -0.45 0.68 -8.19
N TYR A 103 -0.24 1.30 -7.05
CA TYR A 103 1.09 1.57 -6.48
C TYR A 103 1.18 0.85 -5.14
N ILE A 104 2.36 0.34 -4.82
CA ILE A 104 2.65 -0.20 -3.50
C ILE A 104 3.71 0.70 -2.87
N VAL A 105 3.45 1.20 -1.67
CA VAL A 105 4.38 2.04 -0.90
C VAL A 105 4.77 1.29 0.35
N VAL A 106 6.02 0.87 0.41
CA VAL A 106 6.56 0.09 1.53
C VAL A 106 7.54 0.92 2.32
N THR A 107 7.37 0.98 3.63
CA THR A 107 8.35 1.59 4.53
C THR A 107 9.08 0.52 5.35
N THR A 108 10.34 0.72 5.62
CA THR A 108 11.14 -0.18 6.46
C THR A 108 12.20 0.58 7.26
N GLY A 109 12.48 0.13 8.48
CA GLY A 109 13.60 0.62 9.28
C GLY A 109 14.97 0.09 8.82
N GLY A 110 14.98 -0.94 7.97
CA GLY A 110 16.21 -1.56 7.47
C GLY A 110 16.89 -0.76 6.35
N LYS A 111 18.19 -1.03 6.16
CA LYS A 111 18.95 -0.45 5.06
C LYS A 111 18.70 -1.19 3.75
N GLU A 112 18.71 -0.49 2.64
CA GLU A 112 18.50 -1.06 1.30
C GLU A 112 19.39 -2.28 1.05
N ARG A 113 20.70 -2.17 1.32
CA ARG A 113 21.67 -3.26 1.12
C ARG A 113 21.35 -4.55 1.91
N SER A 114 20.54 -4.46 2.97
CA SER A 114 20.15 -5.62 3.76
C SER A 114 19.08 -6.48 3.08
N PHE A 115 18.25 -5.87 2.19
CA PHE A 115 17.19 -6.52 1.43
C PHE A 115 17.67 -6.93 0.04
N SER A 116 18.66 -7.82 -0.01
CA SER A 116 19.16 -8.38 -1.26
C SER A 116 19.62 -9.83 -1.06
N LYS A 117 19.84 -10.56 -2.14
CA LYS A 117 20.32 -11.95 -2.09
C LYS A 117 21.65 -12.11 -1.36
N THR A 118 22.50 -11.10 -1.40
CA THR A 118 23.79 -11.06 -0.72
C THR A 118 23.76 -10.30 0.60
N GLY A 119 22.65 -9.60 0.88
CA GLY A 119 22.45 -8.81 2.09
C GLY A 119 22.16 -9.65 3.33
N THR A 120 21.94 -8.97 4.45
CA THR A 120 21.71 -9.61 5.76
C THR A 120 20.45 -10.50 5.74
N TYR A 121 19.38 -10.04 5.09
CA TYR A 121 18.08 -10.73 5.14
C TYR A 121 17.93 -11.78 4.03
N LYS A 122 18.79 -11.82 3.01
CA LYS A 122 18.78 -12.77 1.88
C LYS A 122 17.53 -12.68 0.98
N TYR A 123 16.61 -11.77 1.25
CA TYR A 123 15.37 -11.53 0.51
C TYR A 123 15.26 -10.06 0.12
N THR A 124 14.69 -9.80 -1.05
CA THR A 124 14.30 -8.46 -1.47
C THR A 124 12.93 -8.09 -0.88
N ILE A 125 12.58 -6.81 -0.88
CA ILE A 125 11.24 -6.37 -0.45
C ILE A 125 10.16 -6.99 -1.33
N ASP A 126 10.37 -7.07 -2.64
CA ASP A 126 9.39 -7.65 -3.60
C ASP A 126 9.10 -9.11 -3.29
N GLU A 127 10.12 -9.88 -2.88
CA GLU A 127 9.94 -11.27 -2.45
C GLU A 127 9.12 -11.35 -1.16
N LEU A 128 9.34 -10.44 -0.22
CA LEU A 128 8.61 -10.41 1.05
C LEU A 128 7.13 -10.03 0.89
N ILE A 129 6.79 -9.28 -0.17
CA ILE A 129 5.42 -8.86 -0.48
C ILE A 129 4.84 -9.58 -1.70
N SER A 130 5.50 -10.63 -2.17
CA SER A 130 5.14 -11.36 -3.40
C SER A 130 3.68 -11.82 -3.41
N GLY A 131 3.11 -12.20 -2.27
CA GLY A 131 1.71 -12.59 -2.18
C GLY A 131 0.74 -11.48 -2.62
N LEU A 132 1.01 -10.22 -2.27
CA LEU A 132 0.22 -9.07 -2.76
C LEU A 132 0.44 -8.86 -4.27
N ILE A 133 1.69 -8.91 -4.73
CA ILE A 133 2.03 -8.74 -6.15
C ILE A 133 1.30 -9.79 -7.01
N VAL A 134 1.35 -11.07 -6.60
CA VAL A 134 0.65 -12.16 -7.29
C VAL A 134 -0.86 -11.94 -7.28
N SER A 135 -1.44 -11.55 -6.14
CA SER A 135 -2.88 -11.27 -6.05
C SER A 135 -3.30 -10.16 -7.01
N LEU A 136 -2.55 -9.06 -7.06
CA LEU A 136 -2.82 -7.96 -8.00
C LEU A 136 -2.70 -8.42 -9.47
N THR A 137 -1.71 -9.28 -9.76
CA THR A 137 -1.49 -9.82 -11.11
C THR A 137 -2.67 -10.69 -11.56
N ILE A 138 -3.13 -11.64 -10.73
CA ILE A 138 -4.25 -12.51 -11.10
C ILE A 138 -5.58 -11.75 -11.23
N PHE A 139 -5.75 -10.67 -10.49
CA PHE A 139 -6.89 -9.76 -10.65
C PHE A 139 -6.71 -8.72 -11.76
N LYS A 140 -5.68 -8.89 -12.61
CA LYS A 140 -5.40 -8.05 -13.79
C LYS A 140 -5.27 -6.54 -13.44
N ALA A 141 -4.82 -6.23 -12.24
CA ALA A 141 -4.49 -4.87 -11.86
C ALA A 141 -3.24 -4.40 -12.61
N ASN A 142 -3.18 -3.12 -12.93
CA ASN A 142 -2.02 -2.51 -13.59
C ASN A 142 -1.05 -1.98 -12.51
N LEU A 143 -0.17 -2.86 -11.99
CA LEU A 143 0.86 -2.47 -11.04
C LEU A 143 1.88 -1.53 -11.72
N LYS A 144 1.90 -0.28 -11.31
CA LYS A 144 2.73 0.78 -11.90
C LYS A 144 4.12 0.85 -11.29
N ASP A 145 4.19 0.81 -9.95
CA ASP A 145 5.47 0.92 -9.25
C ASP A 145 5.37 0.37 -7.83
N ILE A 146 6.52 -0.04 -7.29
CA ILE A 146 6.72 -0.40 -5.89
C ILE A 146 7.74 0.58 -5.30
N ILE A 147 7.24 1.52 -4.51
CA ILE A 147 8.04 2.59 -3.91
C ILE A 147 8.50 2.15 -2.52
N ILE A 148 9.80 1.99 -2.33
CA ILE A 148 10.37 1.53 -1.06
C ILE A 148 11.06 2.70 -0.35
N VAL A 149 10.70 2.89 0.91
CA VAL A 149 11.30 3.88 1.81
C VAL A 149 12.14 3.16 2.85
N TYR A 150 13.43 3.03 2.58
CA TYR A 150 14.40 2.45 3.51
C TYR A 150 14.75 3.43 4.62
N GLU A 151 15.18 2.88 5.77
CA GLU A 151 15.56 3.65 6.97
C GLU A 151 14.51 4.72 7.36
N ALA A 152 13.23 4.38 7.18
CA ALA A 152 12.10 5.30 7.26
C ALA A 152 12.05 6.14 8.55
N ASN A 153 12.53 5.60 9.67
CA ASN A 153 12.56 6.30 10.97
C ASN A 153 13.79 7.19 11.16
N LYS A 154 14.73 7.19 10.20
CA LYS A 154 15.97 7.98 10.27
C LYS A 154 16.03 9.11 9.25
N LEU A 155 15.02 9.24 8.40
CA LEU A 155 14.99 10.27 7.37
C LEU A 155 14.89 11.66 7.99
N SER A 156 15.73 12.57 7.51
CA SER A 156 15.63 13.98 7.82
C SER A 156 14.39 14.61 7.16
N LYS A 157 13.94 15.74 7.70
CA LYS A 157 12.81 16.50 7.11
C LYS A 157 13.05 16.83 5.62
N LYS A 158 14.29 17.14 5.25
CA LYS A 158 14.67 17.45 3.85
C LYS A 158 14.50 16.23 2.93
N GLU A 159 14.94 15.07 3.36
CA GLU A 159 14.78 13.81 2.61
C GLU A 159 13.31 13.42 2.45
N ILE A 160 12.52 13.61 3.48
CA ILE A 160 11.07 13.37 3.43
C ILE A 160 10.39 14.30 2.41
N ILE A 161 10.76 15.58 2.38
CA ILE A 161 10.23 16.55 1.41
C ILE A 161 10.59 16.15 -0.03
N LEU A 162 11.84 15.77 -0.29
CA LEU A 162 12.28 15.30 -1.60
C LEU A 162 11.52 14.05 -2.06
N ARG A 163 11.29 13.10 -1.16
CA ARG A 163 10.50 11.91 -1.45
C ARG A 163 9.03 12.25 -1.75
N LYS A 164 8.43 13.18 -1.02
CA LYS A 164 7.08 13.67 -1.30
C LYS A 164 6.97 14.32 -2.68
N GLN A 165 7.96 15.11 -3.09
CA GLN A 165 7.98 15.73 -4.42
C GLN A 165 8.05 14.66 -5.51
N LYS A 166 8.99 13.72 -5.41
CA LYS A 166 9.11 12.59 -6.34
C LYS A 166 7.82 11.75 -6.38
N PHE A 167 7.21 11.52 -5.24
CA PHE A 167 5.95 10.80 -5.13
C PHE A 167 4.79 11.56 -5.80
N ALA A 168 4.71 12.88 -5.60
CA ALA A 168 3.74 13.72 -6.27
C ALA A 168 3.90 13.69 -7.80
N GLU A 169 5.11 13.73 -8.30
CA GLU A 169 5.42 13.63 -9.74
C GLU A 169 4.94 12.29 -10.32
N LEU A 170 5.20 11.17 -9.64
CA LEU A 170 4.75 9.83 -10.05
C LEU A 170 3.23 9.70 -10.09
N LEU A 171 2.53 10.33 -9.16
CA LEU A 171 1.08 10.23 -9.05
C LEU A 171 0.33 11.24 -9.95
N ASN A 172 1.00 12.26 -10.45
CA ASN A 172 0.43 13.25 -11.36
C ASN A 172 0.54 12.85 -12.85
N GLN A 173 1.22 11.75 -13.14
CA GLN A 173 1.23 11.13 -14.46
C GLN A 173 -0.04 10.28 -14.64
#